data_9d2cdd61e4bf21f9f37a70e1a89f2e6d
#
_entry.id   9d2cdd61e4bf21f9f37a70e1a89f2e6d
#
_cell.length_a   1.000
_cell.length_b   1.000
_cell.length_c   1.000
_cell.angle_alpha   90.00
_cell.angle_beta   90.00
_cell.angle_gamma   90.00
#
_symmetry.space_group_name_H-M   'P 1'
#
loop_
_entity.id
_entity.type
_entity.pdbx_description
1 polymer ?
#
loop_
_entity_poly.entity_id
_entity_poly.type
_entity_poly.pdbx_seq_one_letter_code
_entity_poly.pdbx_strand_id
1 'polypeptide(L)'
;MESLHWDTEYMALAKWVSERWSKDPNRKVGAVVTEDNYVVGIGYNGFPRGIKDSFARLKDKELKNLIMIHAECNAIRTAKGRGDTIYVYPLLPCTRCLGEIIQAGIKRVVTMPLRKDSKWNQGLVLELAEEADVAIDTLEY
;
A
#
# COMPACT_ATOMS: atom_id res chain seq x y z
N MET A 1 11.09 19.40 -7.36
CA MET A 1 10.28 19.48 -8.59
C MET A 1 10.13 18.12 -9.24
N GLU A 2 11.24 17.49 -9.58
CA GLU A 2 11.17 16.17 -10.22
C GLU A 2 10.54 15.11 -9.32
N SER A 3 10.87 15.07 -8.03
CA SER A 3 10.28 14.09 -7.13
C SER A 3 8.78 14.29 -6.98
N LEU A 4 8.29 15.54 -6.99
CA LEU A 4 6.85 15.80 -6.92
C LEU A 4 6.14 15.31 -8.18
N HIS A 5 6.75 15.50 -9.35
CA HIS A 5 6.19 15.00 -10.61
C HIS A 5 6.08 13.47 -10.59
N TRP A 6 7.14 12.79 -10.20
CA TRP A 6 7.13 11.33 -10.15
C TRP A 6 6.19 10.81 -9.07
N ASP A 7 6.05 11.54 -7.96
CA ASP A 7 5.09 11.18 -6.93
C ASP A 7 3.68 11.13 -7.50
N THR A 8 3.31 12.14 -8.31
CA THR A 8 2.00 12.18 -8.95
C THR A 8 1.82 11.01 -9.92
N GLU A 9 2.86 10.72 -10.72
CA GLU A 9 2.79 9.64 -11.70
C GLU A 9 2.68 8.27 -11.02
N TYR A 10 3.44 8.02 -9.98
CA TYR A 10 3.40 6.72 -9.30
C TYR A 10 2.15 6.56 -8.44
N MET A 11 1.62 7.66 -7.91
CA MET A 11 0.33 7.59 -7.22
C MET A 11 -0.79 7.29 -8.21
N ALA A 12 -0.75 7.87 -9.40
CA ALA A 12 -1.69 7.55 -10.46
C ALA A 12 -1.61 6.07 -10.86
N LEU A 13 -0.40 5.52 -10.92
CA LEU A 13 -0.22 4.10 -11.19
C LEU A 13 -0.81 3.24 -10.09
N ALA A 14 -0.56 3.59 -8.82
CA ALA A 14 -1.12 2.86 -7.68
C ALA A 14 -2.66 2.89 -7.73
N LYS A 15 -3.24 4.02 -8.05
CA LYS A 15 -4.69 4.16 -8.21
C LYS A 15 -5.20 3.26 -9.33
N TRP A 16 -4.54 3.28 -10.48
CA TRP A 16 -4.92 2.47 -11.63
C TRP A 16 -4.91 0.98 -11.26
N VAL A 17 -3.85 0.54 -10.60
CA VAL A 17 -3.71 -0.85 -10.14
C VAL A 17 -4.85 -1.21 -9.17
N SER A 18 -5.15 -0.33 -8.22
CA SER A 18 -6.21 -0.59 -7.24
C SER A 18 -7.56 -0.79 -7.92
N GLU A 19 -7.89 0.09 -8.87
CA GLU A 19 -9.20 0.09 -9.52
C GLU A 19 -9.35 -1.02 -10.54
N ARG A 20 -8.27 -1.37 -11.22
CA ARG A 20 -8.33 -2.33 -12.32
C ARG A 20 -8.05 -3.77 -11.87
N TRP A 21 -7.21 -3.96 -10.86
CA TRP A 21 -6.74 -5.29 -10.51
C TRP A 21 -7.31 -5.83 -9.20
N SER A 22 -7.65 -4.97 -8.24
CA SER A 22 -8.28 -5.47 -7.01
C SER A 22 -9.73 -5.86 -7.27
N LYS A 23 -10.09 -7.05 -6.81
CA LYS A 23 -11.45 -7.57 -6.95
C LYS A 23 -12.32 -7.30 -5.73
N ASP A 24 -11.74 -6.70 -4.67
CA ASP A 24 -12.48 -6.42 -3.45
C ASP A 24 -13.58 -5.38 -3.74
N PRO A 25 -14.87 -5.72 -3.55
CA PRO A 25 -15.94 -4.80 -3.86
C PRO A 25 -16.04 -3.63 -2.87
N ASN A 26 -15.44 -3.74 -1.69
CA ASN A 26 -15.57 -2.74 -0.64
C ASN A 26 -14.36 -1.83 -0.53
N ARG A 27 -13.16 -2.35 -0.78
CA ARG A 27 -11.94 -1.57 -0.61
C ARG A 27 -10.86 -2.06 -1.57
N LYS A 28 -10.56 -1.21 -2.53
CA LYS A 28 -9.52 -1.48 -3.52
C LYS A 28 -8.28 -0.67 -3.16
N VAL A 29 -7.15 -1.36 -2.97
CA VAL A 29 -5.89 -0.73 -2.62
C VAL A 29 -4.84 -1.14 -3.64
N GLY A 30 -3.99 -0.19 -4.02
CA GLY A 30 -2.87 -0.44 -4.90
C GLY A 30 -1.60 0.12 -4.29
N ALA A 31 -0.48 -0.53 -4.56
CA ALA A 31 0.82 -0.09 -4.07
C ALA A 31 1.88 -0.26 -5.14
N VAL A 32 2.79 0.71 -5.20
CA VAL A 32 3.92 0.72 -6.15
C VAL A 32 5.19 0.96 -5.35
N VAL A 33 6.16 0.08 -5.50
CA VAL A 33 7.49 0.26 -4.88
C VAL A 33 8.45 0.74 -5.96
N THR A 34 9.19 1.80 -5.65
CA THR A 34 10.20 2.34 -6.56
C THR A 34 11.57 2.34 -5.90
N GLU A 35 12.61 2.35 -6.73
CA GLU A 35 13.99 2.51 -6.30
C GLU A 35 14.66 3.43 -7.32
N ASP A 36 15.20 4.54 -6.84
CA ASP A 36 15.79 5.57 -7.70
C ASP A 36 14.81 6.00 -8.82
N ASN A 37 13.53 6.13 -8.46
CA ASN A 37 12.44 6.49 -9.38
C ASN A 37 12.14 5.47 -10.47
N TYR A 38 12.55 4.22 -10.30
CA TYR A 38 12.15 3.13 -11.20
C TYR A 38 11.21 2.18 -10.46
N VAL A 39 10.16 1.73 -11.13
CA VAL A 39 9.23 0.78 -10.53
C VAL A 39 9.92 -0.58 -10.39
N VAL A 40 9.93 -1.10 -9.17
CA VAL A 40 10.50 -2.43 -8.89
C VAL A 40 9.47 -3.41 -8.33
N GLY A 41 8.32 -2.91 -7.87
CA GLY A 41 7.27 -3.79 -7.37
C GLY A 41 5.90 -3.14 -7.48
N ILE A 42 4.88 -3.97 -7.72
CA ILE A 42 3.49 -3.55 -7.80
C ILE A 42 2.65 -4.57 -7.06
N GLY A 43 1.68 -4.09 -6.29
CA GLY A 43 0.77 -4.97 -5.57
C GLY A 43 -0.62 -4.38 -5.46
N TYR A 44 -1.58 -5.26 -5.29
CA TYR A 44 -2.96 -4.91 -4.99
C TYR A 44 -3.48 -5.88 -3.94
N ASN A 45 -4.53 -5.50 -3.22
CA ASN A 45 -5.07 -6.37 -2.18
C ASN A 45 -5.87 -7.51 -2.82
N GLY A 46 -5.62 -8.72 -2.32
CA GLY A 46 -6.29 -9.91 -2.85
C GLY A 46 -6.05 -11.11 -1.96
N PHE A 47 -6.79 -12.18 -2.26
CA PHE A 47 -6.58 -13.45 -1.56
C PHE A 47 -5.27 -14.09 -2.02
N PRO A 48 -4.68 -14.95 -1.20
CA PRO A 48 -3.45 -15.63 -1.58
C PRO A 48 -3.61 -16.38 -2.91
N ARG A 49 -2.52 -16.48 -3.64
CA ARG A 49 -2.51 -17.18 -4.92
C ARG A 49 -2.98 -18.63 -4.73
N GLY A 50 -3.86 -19.09 -5.60
CA GLY A 50 -4.42 -20.44 -5.51
C GLY A 50 -5.67 -20.54 -4.67
N ILE A 51 -6.02 -19.49 -3.93
CA ILE A 51 -7.26 -19.47 -3.14
C ILE A 51 -8.37 -18.87 -4.02
N LYS A 52 -9.51 -19.55 -4.03
CA LYS A 52 -10.63 -19.09 -4.84
C LYS A 52 -11.21 -17.80 -4.30
N ASP A 53 -11.28 -16.79 -5.15
CA ASP A 53 -11.78 -15.46 -4.81
C ASP A 53 -13.20 -15.23 -5.32
N SER A 54 -14.11 -16.13 -4.94
CA SER A 54 -15.51 -16.02 -5.33
C SER A 54 -16.13 -14.73 -4.77
N PHE A 55 -17.19 -14.25 -5.43
CA PHE A 55 -17.88 -13.04 -4.97
C PHE A 55 -18.39 -13.19 -3.55
N ALA A 56 -18.89 -14.37 -3.18
CA ALA A 56 -19.35 -14.64 -1.82
C ALA A 56 -18.22 -14.44 -0.79
N ARG A 57 -17.02 -14.93 -1.10
CA ARG A 57 -15.86 -14.75 -0.21
C ARG A 57 -15.40 -13.30 -0.18
N LEU A 58 -15.40 -12.61 -1.30
CA LEU A 58 -14.98 -11.22 -1.37
C LEU A 58 -15.91 -10.28 -0.62
N LYS A 59 -17.17 -10.67 -0.42
CA LYS A 59 -18.13 -9.91 0.38
C LYS A 59 -18.03 -10.20 1.87
N ASP A 60 -17.36 -11.26 2.25
CA ASP A 60 -17.29 -11.72 3.64
C ASP A 60 -16.16 -10.96 4.36
N LYS A 61 -16.54 -9.95 5.15
CA LYS A 61 -15.58 -9.10 5.86
C LYS A 61 -14.72 -9.89 6.82
N GLU A 62 -15.31 -10.82 7.53
CA GLU A 62 -14.58 -11.62 8.51
C GLU A 62 -13.52 -12.48 7.84
N LEU A 63 -13.88 -13.15 6.77
CA LEU A 63 -12.95 -13.95 6.00
C LEU A 63 -11.83 -13.09 5.40
N LYS A 64 -12.18 -11.91 4.85
CA LYS A 64 -11.18 -11.01 4.29
C LYS A 64 -10.17 -10.58 5.35
N ASN A 65 -10.63 -10.29 6.56
CA ASN A 65 -9.71 -9.90 7.64
C ASN A 65 -8.74 -11.02 7.99
N LEU A 66 -9.14 -12.27 7.77
CA LEU A 66 -8.28 -13.41 8.09
C LEU A 66 -7.26 -13.73 6.99
N ILE A 67 -7.64 -13.62 5.73
CA ILE A 67 -6.79 -14.15 4.65
C ILE A 67 -6.40 -13.16 3.55
N MET A 68 -6.96 -11.96 3.54
CA MET A 68 -6.61 -10.96 2.52
C MET A 68 -5.16 -10.52 2.69
N ILE A 69 -4.38 -10.58 1.61
CA ILE A 69 -3.04 -10.03 1.59
C ILE A 69 -3.15 -8.58 1.13
N HIS A 70 -2.58 -7.67 1.88
CA HIS A 70 -2.66 -6.25 1.58
C HIS A 70 -1.76 -5.87 0.40
N ALA A 71 -2.13 -4.82 -0.29
CA ALA A 71 -1.42 -4.35 -1.49
C ALA A 71 0.06 -4.07 -1.20
N GLU A 72 0.35 -3.47 -0.06
CA GLU A 72 1.72 -3.11 0.33
C GLU A 72 2.60 -4.36 0.44
N CYS A 73 2.10 -5.39 1.11
CA CYS A 73 2.83 -6.65 1.26
C CYS A 73 3.07 -7.32 -0.09
N ASN A 74 2.08 -7.28 -0.98
CA ASN A 74 2.23 -7.84 -2.32
C ASN A 74 3.25 -7.06 -3.14
N ALA A 75 3.25 -5.73 -3.04
CA ALA A 75 4.21 -4.91 -3.76
C ALA A 75 5.65 -5.16 -3.26
N ILE A 76 5.83 -5.26 -1.96
CA ILE A 76 7.14 -5.55 -1.36
C ILE A 76 7.64 -6.91 -1.84
N ARG A 77 6.77 -7.91 -1.87
CA ARG A 77 7.13 -9.25 -2.33
C ARG A 77 7.58 -9.26 -3.78
N THR A 78 6.87 -8.54 -4.66
CA THR A 78 7.26 -8.47 -6.07
C THR A 78 8.53 -7.65 -6.28
N ALA A 79 8.84 -6.74 -5.37
CA ALA A 79 10.08 -5.94 -5.43
C ALA A 79 11.33 -6.75 -5.07
N LYS A 80 11.17 -7.90 -4.43
CA LYS A 80 12.26 -8.83 -4.14
C LYS A 80 13.43 -8.21 -3.41
N GLY A 81 13.15 -7.47 -2.34
CA GLY A 81 14.18 -6.85 -1.51
C GLY A 81 14.70 -5.52 -2.02
N ARG A 82 14.15 -5.01 -3.10
CA ARG A 82 14.52 -3.70 -3.65
C ARG A 82 13.50 -2.64 -3.22
N GLY A 83 13.91 -1.39 -3.27
CA GLY A 83 12.99 -0.28 -3.08
C GLY A 83 13.42 0.70 -2.00
N ASP A 84 13.19 1.97 -2.26
CA ASP A 84 13.39 3.04 -1.28
C ASP A 84 12.08 3.78 -0.96
N THR A 85 11.08 3.71 -1.83
CA THR A 85 9.82 4.42 -1.69
C THR A 85 8.66 3.50 -2.04
N ILE A 86 7.56 3.63 -1.28
CA ILE A 86 6.32 2.93 -1.60
C ILE A 86 5.17 3.94 -1.70
N TYR A 87 4.41 3.84 -2.78
CA TYR A 87 3.22 4.65 -3.03
C TYR A 87 2.00 3.80 -2.76
N VAL A 88 1.11 4.26 -1.90
CA VAL A 88 -0.07 3.48 -1.50
C VAL A 88 -1.33 4.30 -1.74
N TYR A 89 -2.24 3.76 -2.52
CA TYR A 89 -3.53 4.38 -2.82
C TYR A 89 -4.66 3.48 -2.34
N PRO A 90 -5.69 3.97 -1.67
CA PRO A 90 -5.90 5.36 -1.25
C PRO A 90 -5.62 5.62 0.23
N LEU A 91 -5.09 4.67 0.95
CA LEU A 91 -5.00 4.72 2.42
C LEU A 91 -3.57 4.59 2.92
N LEU A 92 -3.32 5.21 4.08
CA LEU A 92 -2.10 4.98 4.84
C LEU A 92 -1.99 3.47 5.17
N PRO A 93 -0.79 2.87 5.07
CA PRO A 93 -0.61 1.48 5.48
C PRO A 93 -1.05 1.24 6.93
N CYS A 94 -1.59 0.06 7.21
CA CYS A 94 -1.87 -0.34 8.58
C CYS A 94 -0.56 -0.65 9.32
N THR A 95 -0.64 -0.88 10.64
CA THR A 95 0.56 -1.12 11.45
C THR A 95 1.34 -2.33 10.99
N ARG A 96 0.67 -3.40 10.56
CA ARG A 96 1.35 -4.60 10.07
C ARG A 96 2.08 -4.34 8.76
N CYS A 97 1.43 -3.64 7.84
CA CYS A 97 2.06 -3.30 6.56
C CYS A 97 3.23 -2.35 6.77
N LEU A 98 3.10 -1.41 7.70
CA LEU A 98 4.22 -0.53 8.05
C LEU A 98 5.41 -1.35 8.55
N GLY A 99 5.15 -2.36 9.38
CA GLY A 99 6.21 -3.25 9.85
C GLY A 99 6.94 -3.92 8.70
N GLU A 100 6.21 -4.41 7.71
CA GLU A 100 6.80 -5.02 6.52
C GLU A 100 7.60 -4.01 5.70
N ILE A 101 7.09 -2.79 5.58
CA ILE A 101 7.77 -1.69 4.88
C ILE A 101 9.10 -1.39 5.55
N ILE A 102 9.10 -1.29 6.88
CA ILE A 102 10.32 -1.03 7.66
C ILE A 102 11.34 -2.14 7.46
N GLN A 103 10.89 -3.40 7.57
CA GLN A 103 11.78 -4.56 7.42
C GLN A 103 12.35 -4.67 6.01
N ALA A 104 11.63 -4.21 5.01
CA ALA A 104 12.09 -4.22 3.62
C ALA A 104 13.15 -3.14 3.34
N GLY A 105 13.39 -2.24 4.29
CA GLY A 105 14.37 -1.17 4.11
C GLY A 105 13.84 0.04 3.35
N ILE A 106 12.53 0.12 3.12
CA ILE A 106 11.91 1.27 2.45
C ILE A 106 11.91 2.43 3.43
N LYS A 107 12.31 3.61 2.95
CA LYS A 107 12.49 4.79 3.80
C LYS A 107 11.44 5.87 3.61
N ARG A 108 10.57 5.72 2.61
CA ARG A 108 9.56 6.74 2.32
C ARG A 108 8.26 6.08 1.91
N VAL A 109 7.17 6.53 2.53
CA VAL A 109 5.80 6.13 2.19
C VAL A 109 5.09 7.37 1.66
N VAL A 110 4.49 7.27 0.48
CA VAL A 110 3.67 8.34 -0.10
C VAL A 110 2.25 7.81 -0.18
N THR A 111 1.29 8.56 0.35
CA THR A 111 -0.11 8.16 0.36
C THR A 111 -1.01 9.37 0.13
N MET A 112 -2.30 9.13 0.10
CA MET A 112 -3.29 10.20 -0.03
C MET A 112 -3.52 10.85 1.34
N PRO A 113 -4.16 12.04 1.40
CA PRO A 113 -4.39 12.71 2.68
C PRO A 113 -5.05 11.79 3.70
N LEU A 114 -4.63 11.92 4.95
CA LEU A 114 -5.13 11.09 6.04
C LEU A 114 -6.62 11.34 6.27
N ARG A 115 -7.35 10.27 6.57
CA ARG A 115 -8.79 10.35 6.83
C ARG A 115 -9.05 10.58 8.31
N LYS A 116 -9.92 11.53 8.61
CA LYS A 116 -10.28 11.83 10.00
C LYS A 116 -11.11 10.73 10.63
N ASP A 117 -11.89 10.02 9.82
CA ASP A 117 -12.80 8.98 10.27
C ASP A 117 -12.26 7.57 10.10
N SER A 118 -10.94 7.46 9.92
CA SER A 118 -10.31 6.17 9.70
C SER A 118 -10.41 5.29 10.94
N LYS A 119 -10.67 4.00 10.71
CA LYS A 119 -10.66 2.99 11.76
C LYS A 119 -9.26 2.49 12.06
N TRP A 120 -8.29 2.86 11.23
CA TRP A 120 -6.90 2.52 11.49
C TRP A 120 -6.37 3.36 12.64
N ASN A 121 -5.42 2.81 13.35
CA ASN A 121 -4.69 3.58 14.34
C ASN A 121 -3.60 4.41 13.63
N GLN A 122 -4.02 5.48 12.95
CA GLN A 122 -3.11 6.33 12.18
C GLN A 122 -2.04 6.95 13.06
N GLY A 123 -2.40 7.36 14.27
CA GLY A 123 -1.44 7.94 15.21
C GLY A 123 -0.29 6.99 15.52
N LEU A 124 -0.61 5.72 15.73
CA LEU A 124 0.42 4.72 16.00
C LEU A 124 1.31 4.50 14.78
N VAL A 125 0.72 4.44 13.58
CA VAL A 125 1.49 4.27 12.36
C VAL A 125 2.49 5.41 12.20
N LEU A 126 2.05 6.66 12.41
CA LEU A 126 2.92 7.82 12.29
C LEU A 126 4.04 7.80 13.33
N GLU A 127 3.72 7.42 14.57
CA GLU A 127 4.69 7.31 15.65
C GLU A 127 5.77 6.26 15.33
N LEU A 128 5.34 5.09 14.89
CA LEU A 128 6.27 4.00 14.57
C LEU A 128 7.14 4.33 13.35
N ALA A 129 6.58 5.00 12.36
CA ALA A 129 7.32 5.43 11.19
C ALA A 129 8.42 6.42 11.58
N GLU A 130 8.10 7.40 12.43
CA GLU A 130 9.07 8.36 12.93
C GLU A 130 10.20 7.66 13.69
N GLU A 131 9.85 6.73 14.57
CA GLU A 131 10.82 5.96 15.33
C GLU A 131 11.78 5.18 14.44
N ALA A 132 11.27 4.63 13.33
CA ALA A 132 12.06 3.85 12.39
C ALA A 132 12.74 4.72 11.31
N ASP A 133 12.58 6.02 11.39
CA ASP A 133 13.12 6.97 10.41
C ASP A 133 12.57 6.73 9.01
N VAL A 134 11.27 6.47 8.92
CA VAL A 134 10.54 6.33 7.66
C VAL A 134 9.68 7.57 7.47
N ALA A 135 9.91 8.31 6.39
CA ALA A 135 9.14 9.50 6.07
C ALA A 135 7.75 9.10 5.53
N ILE A 136 6.73 9.81 6.00
CA ILE A 136 5.37 9.63 5.47
C ILE A 136 4.93 10.94 4.86
N ASP A 137 4.75 10.95 3.54
CA ASP A 137 4.33 12.12 2.79
C ASP A 137 2.92 11.89 2.24
N THR A 138 2.10 12.91 2.28
CA THR A 138 0.77 12.86 1.68
C THR A 138 0.74 13.68 0.41
N LEU A 139 0.01 13.18 -0.58
CA LEU A 139 -0.08 13.81 -1.88
C LEU A 139 -1.54 14.14 -2.17
N GLU A 140 -1.82 15.39 -2.48
CA GLU A 140 -3.15 15.79 -2.94
C GLU A 140 -3.20 15.67 -4.45
N TYR A 141 -4.30 15.11 -4.90
CA TYR A 141 -4.49 14.78 -6.31
C TYR A 141 -5.27 15.88 -7.01
#